data_6a8c315d9408907ab00d662a40b99412
#
_entry.id   6a8c315d9408907ab00d662a40b99412
#
_cell.length_a   1.000
_cell.length_b   1.000
_cell.length_c   1.000
_cell.angle_alpha   90.00
_cell.angle_beta   90.00
_cell.angle_gamma   90.00
#
_symmetry.space_group_name_H-M   'P 1'
#
loop_
_entity.id
_entity.type
_entity.pdbx_description
1 polymer ?
#
loop_
_entity_poly.entity_id
_entity_poly.type
_entity_poly.pdbx_seq_one_letter_code
_entity_poly.pdbx_strand_id
1 'polypeptide(L)'
;AKRNNPNAVSYLLLKDIFPQNAVDMGMLSKNGVKGLLYKFFRSKEKKLYALSDYIGCMSPANVRYVLEHNPEISKDRVEVAPNSLELLEVEKSVDNTVLAKYNLPSDKPIFIYGGNLGVPQGIPFLIQCLEANSDRDDCHFVVVGNGTYYQKLADWYETAHPTSVTVMKGLPKADYDQLVRSCSVGLIFLDYRFTIPN
;
A
#
# COMPACT_ATOMS: atom_id res chain seq x y z
N ALA A 1 28.97 -8.19 -2.83
CA ALA A 1 29.18 -7.98 -4.26
C ALA A 1 30.48 -7.23 -4.51
N LYS A 2 30.68 -6.00 -4.03
CA LYS A 2 31.89 -5.17 -4.26
C LYS A 2 33.21 -5.80 -3.79
N ARG A 3 33.19 -6.67 -2.76
CA ARG A 3 34.41 -7.36 -2.32
C ARG A 3 35.01 -8.26 -3.41
N ASN A 4 34.17 -8.87 -4.22
CA ASN A 4 34.60 -9.79 -5.30
C ASN A 4 34.56 -9.13 -6.69
N ASN A 5 33.96 -7.96 -6.80
CA ASN A 5 33.92 -7.13 -7.99
C ASN A 5 33.99 -5.66 -7.60
N PRO A 6 35.17 -5.07 -7.48
CA PRO A 6 35.37 -3.67 -7.05
C PRO A 6 34.70 -2.64 -7.96
N ASN A 7 34.51 -2.98 -9.25
CA ASN A 7 33.90 -2.10 -10.24
C ASN A 7 32.38 -2.21 -10.32
N ALA A 8 31.77 -3.07 -9.49
CA ALA A 8 30.32 -3.21 -9.47
C ALA A 8 29.66 -1.95 -8.91
N VAL A 9 28.67 -1.43 -9.64
CA VAL A 9 27.80 -0.35 -9.18
C VAL A 9 26.62 -0.97 -8.41
N SER A 10 26.38 -0.44 -7.21
CA SER A 10 25.25 -0.85 -6.36
C SER A 10 24.14 0.19 -6.40
N TYR A 11 22.94 -0.25 -6.76
CA TYR A 11 21.74 0.56 -6.75
C TYR A 11 20.78 0.02 -5.69
N LEU A 12 20.43 0.85 -4.70
CA LEU A 12 19.47 0.52 -3.66
C LEU A 12 18.06 0.95 -4.07
N LEU A 13 17.19 0.01 -4.37
CA LEU A 13 15.75 0.28 -4.52
C LEU A 13 15.11 0.39 -3.14
N LEU A 14 14.94 1.62 -2.66
CA LEU A 14 14.41 1.92 -1.34
C LEU A 14 12.87 1.97 -1.40
N LYS A 15 12.24 0.81 -1.24
CA LYS A 15 10.78 0.64 -1.29
C LYS A 15 10.11 1.12 0.00
N ASP A 16 10.77 0.88 1.14
CA ASP A 16 10.33 1.29 2.46
C ASP A 16 11.46 1.97 3.21
N ILE A 17 11.18 3.06 3.91
CA ILE A 17 12.15 3.74 4.76
C ILE A 17 12.05 3.18 6.16
N PHE A 18 12.77 2.09 6.39
CA PHE A 18 12.90 1.44 7.69
C PHE A 18 14.15 1.98 8.41
N PRO A 19 14.09 2.32 9.72
CA PRO A 19 13.07 1.95 10.71
C PRO A 19 11.92 2.96 10.90
N GLN A 20 11.85 4.05 10.14
CA GLN A 20 10.83 5.07 10.36
C GLN A 20 9.41 4.53 10.14
N ASN A 21 9.16 3.76 9.09
CA ASN A 21 7.86 3.15 8.86
C ASN A 21 7.40 2.24 10.02
N ALA A 22 8.33 1.52 10.67
CA ALA A 22 8.01 0.72 11.85
C ALA A 22 7.68 1.56 13.09
N VAL A 23 8.22 2.78 13.19
CA VAL A 23 7.82 3.75 14.23
C VAL A 23 6.40 4.26 13.94
N ASP A 24 6.10 4.61 12.71
CA ASP A 24 4.78 5.11 12.30
C ASP A 24 3.68 4.04 12.50
N MET A 25 4.03 2.78 12.32
CA MET A 25 3.14 1.64 12.62
C MET A 25 3.03 1.29 14.12
N GLY A 26 3.78 1.99 15.00
CA GLY A 26 3.78 1.70 16.45
C GLY A 26 4.57 0.44 16.84
N MET A 27 5.26 -0.20 15.92
CA MET A 27 6.08 -1.39 16.18
C MET A 27 7.39 -1.06 16.90
N LEU A 28 7.98 0.10 16.57
CA LEU A 28 9.17 0.65 17.20
C LEU A 28 8.85 2.00 17.88
N SER A 29 9.78 2.46 18.72
CA SER A 29 9.75 3.79 19.34
C SER A 29 11.13 4.38 19.30
N LYS A 30 11.24 5.71 19.19
CA LYS A 30 12.53 6.42 19.29
C LYS A 30 13.04 6.52 20.73
N ASN A 31 12.19 6.21 21.72
CA ASN A 31 12.47 6.36 23.15
C ASN A 31 12.40 5.01 23.90
N GLY A 32 12.96 4.99 25.11
CA GLY A 32 12.95 3.83 25.99
C GLY A 32 13.73 2.62 25.44
N VAL A 33 13.36 1.43 25.90
CA VAL A 33 14.00 0.16 25.48
C VAL A 33 13.84 -0.08 23.98
N LYS A 34 12.66 0.21 23.41
CA LYS A 34 12.43 0.12 21.96
C LYS A 34 13.30 1.13 21.18
N GLY A 35 13.76 2.21 21.81
CA GLY A 35 14.66 3.19 21.23
C GLY A 35 16.06 2.63 20.96
N LEU A 36 16.54 1.68 21.75
CA LEU A 36 17.81 1.00 21.50
C LEU A 36 17.71 0.17 20.20
N LEU A 37 16.60 -0.52 20.01
CA LEU A 37 16.35 -1.29 18.80
C LEU A 37 16.21 -0.36 17.58
N TYR A 38 15.51 0.77 17.71
CA TYR A 38 15.45 1.80 16.69
C TYR A 38 16.84 2.29 16.28
N LYS A 39 17.70 2.65 17.26
CA LYS A 39 19.08 3.12 17.00
C LYS A 39 19.91 2.05 16.29
N PHE A 40 19.76 0.80 16.67
CA PHE A 40 20.45 -0.32 15.99
C PHE A 40 20.04 -0.39 14.51
N PHE A 41 18.75 -0.41 14.20
CA PHE A 41 18.28 -0.46 12.82
C PHE A 41 18.63 0.80 12.04
N ARG A 42 18.55 1.97 12.67
CA ARG A 42 18.95 3.23 12.06
C ARG A 42 20.45 3.24 11.67
N SER A 43 21.29 2.63 12.50
CA SER A 43 22.72 2.46 12.18
C SER A 43 22.92 1.53 10.97
N LYS A 44 22.11 0.46 10.86
CA LYS A 44 22.17 -0.44 9.69
C LYS A 44 21.69 0.24 8.41
N GLU A 45 20.63 1.03 8.49
CA GLU A 45 20.13 1.83 7.39
C GLU A 45 21.18 2.82 6.88
N LYS A 46 21.80 3.62 7.77
CA LYS A 46 22.90 4.53 7.41
C LYS A 46 24.06 3.82 6.74
N LYS A 47 24.44 2.64 7.25
CA LYS A 47 25.50 1.83 6.64
C LYS A 47 25.11 1.34 5.25
N LEU A 48 23.84 0.95 5.05
CA LEU A 48 23.33 0.53 3.74
C LEU A 48 23.40 1.69 2.74
N TYR A 49 22.95 2.87 3.13
CA TYR A 49 23.04 4.08 2.30
C TYR A 49 24.48 4.44 1.94
N ALA A 50 25.39 4.37 2.91
CA ALA A 50 26.82 4.66 2.67
C ALA A 50 27.48 3.69 1.69
N LEU A 51 27.06 2.42 1.68
CA LEU A 51 27.59 1.38 0.80
C LEU A 51 26.97 1.35 -0.59
N SER A 52 25.83 2.01 -0.79
CA SER A 52 25.16 2.07 -2.08
C SER A 52 25.71 3.21 -2.91
N ASP A 53 25.93 3.02 -4.21
CA ASP A 53 26.35 4.10 -5.11
C ASP A 53 25.18 5.02 -5.43
N TYR A 54 24.00 4.45 -5.65
CA TYR A 54 22.75 5.17 -5.91
C TYR A 54 21.62 4.64 -5.05
N ILE A 55 20.65 5.51 -4.77
CA ILE A 55 19.45 5.22 -3.97
C ILE A 55 18.22 5.69 -4.74
N GLY A 56 17.38 4.76 -5.15
CA GLY A 56 16.10 5.04 -5.79
C GLY A 56 14.96 5.00 -4.78
N CYS A 57 14.27 6.11 -4.60
CA CYS A 57 13.14 6.27 -3.69
C CYS A 57 11.81 6.24 -4.44
N MET A 58 10.74 5.84 -3.76
CA MET A 58 9.41 5.68 -4.37
C MET A 58 8.77 6.98 -4.83
N SER A 59 9.08 8.10 -4.17
CA SER A 59 8.44 9.39 -4.42
C SER A 59 9.39 10.56 -4.15
N PRO A 60 9.09 11.78 -4.63
CA PRO A 60 9.83 12.99 -4.26
C PRO A 60 9.82 13.27 -2.75
N ALA A 61 8.76 12.87 -2.03
CA ALA A 61 8.68 13.01 -0.58
C ALA A 61 9.70 12.09 0.12
N ASN A 62 9.85 10.86 -0.38
CA ASN A 62 10.85 9.92 0.12
C ASN A 62 12.29 10.42 -0.12
N VAL A 63 12.56 11.01 -1.30
CA VAL A 63 13.86 11.63 -1.60
C VAL A 63 14.17 12.74 -0.60
N ARG A 64 13.23 13.66 -0.38
CA ARG A 64 13.39 14.75 0.61
C ARG A 64 13.68 14.19 1.99
N TYR A 65 12.89 13.22 2.45
CA TYR A 65 13.08 12.60 3.76
C TYR A 65 14.47 11.99 3.92
N VAL A 66 14.94 11.22 2.92
CA VAL A 66 16.26 10.58 2.95
C VAL A 66 17.36 11.63 3.06
N LEU A 67 17.31 12.69 2.28
CA LEU A 67 18.33 13.75 2.28
C LEU A 67 18.31 14.57 3.57
N GLU A 68 17.14 14.94 4.08
CA GLU A 68 16.99 15.70 5.32
C GLU A 68 17.51 14.93 6.55
N HIS A 69 17.30 13.60 6.57
CA HIS A 69 17.70 12.77 7.70
C HIS A 69 19.09 12.15 7.53
N ASN A 70 19.76 12.36 6.40
CA ASN A 70 21.10 11.86 6.10
C ASN A 70 21.89 12.92 5.31
N PRO A 71 22.25 14.06 5.95
CA PRO A 71 22.92 15.17 5.25
C PRO A 71 24.30 14.80 4.69
N GLU A 72 24.85 13.66 5.12
CA GLU A 72 26.10 13.08 4.62
C GLU A 72 25.96 12.49 3.21
N ILE A 73 24.75 12.29 2.70
CA ILE A 73 24.50 11.72 1.37
C ILE A 73 24.41 12.83 0.35
N SER A 74 25.20 12.76 -0.72
CA SER A 74 25.07 13.67 -1.85
C SER A 74 23.72 13.51 -2.54
N LYS A 75 23.05 14.63 -2.85
CA LYS A 75 21.76 14.64 -3.56
C LYS A 75 21.83 13.96 -4.93
N ASP A 76 23.00 13.97 -5.59
CA ASP A 76 23.20 13.37 -6.92
C ASP A 76 23.16 11.83 -6.88
N ARG A 77 23.16 11.24 -5.67
CA ARG A 77 23.06 9.81 -5.45
C ARG A 77 21.64 9.33 -5.13
N VAL A 78 20.69 10.26 -4.97
CA VAL A 78 19.32 9.95 -4.56
C VAL A 78 18.35 10.44 -5.62
N GLU A 79 17.56 9.55 -6.15
CA GLU A 79 16.60 9.87 -7.22
C GLU A 79 15.23 9.24 -6.98
N VAL A 80 14.24 9.66 -7.77
CA VAL A 80 12.92 9.05 -7.76
C VAL A 80 12.92 7.81 -8.67
N ALA A 81 12.64 6.65 -8.09
CA ALA A 81 12.50 5.38 -8.79
C ALA A 81 11.19 4.68 -8.34
N PRO A 82 10.05 5.10 -8.86
CA PRO A 82 8.75 4.57 -8.47
C PRO A 82 8.59 3.11 -8.90
N ASN A 83 7.59 2.43 -8.34
CA ASN A 83 7.16 1.15 -8.87
C ASN A 83 6.64 1.34 -10.29
N SER A 84 6.94 0.37 -11.14
CA SER A 84 6.43 0.32 -12.51
C SER A 84 5.67 -0.98 -12.73
N LEU A 85 4.70 -0.92 -13.61
CA LEU A 85 3.95 -2.08 -14.08
C LEU A 85 4.06 -2.14 -15.60
N GLU A 86 4.06 -3.34 -16.14
CA GLU A 86 3.86 -3.55 -17.55
C GLU A 86 2.46 -3.08 -17.95
N LEU A 87 2.39 -2.26 -18.98
CA LEU A 87 1.10 -1.83 -19.53
C LEU A 87 0.44 -3.04 -20.20
N LEU A 88 -0.58 -3.57 -19.57
CA LEU A 88 -1.41 -4.58 -20.19
C LEU A 88 -2.34 -3.92 -21.20
N GLU A 89 -2.42 -4.45 -22.42
CA GLU A 89 -3.46 -4.04 -23.36
C GLU A 89 -4.82 -4.33 -22.73
N VAL A 90 -5.60 -3.27 -22.57
CA VAL A 90 -6.96 -3.39 -22.05
C VAL A 90 -7.84 -3.87 -23.19
N GLU A 91 -8.21 -5.14 -23.18
CA GLU A 91 -9.28 -5.62 -24.05
C GLU A 91 -10.53 -4.77 -23.80
N LYS A 92 -11.10 -4.23 -24.86
CA LYS A 92 -12.27 -3.32 -24.79
C LYS A 92 -13.56 -4.00 -24.35
N SER A 93 -13.60 -5.32 -24.30
CA SER A 93 -14.77 -6.07 -23.82
C SER A 93 -14.70 -6.28 -22.31
N VAL A 94 -15.60 -5.62 -21.59
CA VAL A 94 -15.82 -5.92 -20.17
C VAL A 94 -16.57 -7.25 -20.09
N ASP A 95 -15.91 -8.27 -19.57
CA ASP A 95 -16.55 -9.56 -19.29
C ASP A 95 -17.23 -9.50 -17.92
N ASN A 96 -18.54 -9.33 -17.89
CA ASN A 96 -19.34 -9.27 -16.67
C ASN A 96 -19.53 -10.65 -15.99
N THR A 97 -18.96 -11.73 -16.53
CA THR A 97 -19.07 -13.06 -15.91
C THR A 97 -18.45 -13.09 -14.52
N VAL A 98 -17.40 -12.31 -14.28
CA VAL A 98 -16.78 -12.17 -12.95
C VAL A 98 -17.73 -11.54 -11.93
N LEU A 99 -18.56 -10.56 -12.32
CA LEU A 99 -19.54 -9.96 -11.44
C LEU A 99 -20.58 -11.00 -11.00
N ALA A 100 -21.10 -11.78 -11.94
CA ALA A 100 -22.04 -12.86 -11.65
C ALA A 100 -21.41 -13.94 -10.75
N LYS A 101 -20.15 -14.30 -11.01
CA LYS A 101 -19.39 -15.28 -10.22
C LYS A 101 -19.31 -14.91 -8.72
N TYR A 102 -19.21 -13.60 -8.43
CA TYR A 102 -19.09 -13.08 -7.06
C TYR A 102 -20.37 -12.44 -6.54
N ASN A 103 -21.50 -12.68 -7.21
CA ASN A 103 -22.83 -12.14 -6.86
C ASN A 103 -22.84 -10.61 -6.71
N LEU A 104 -22.12 -9.91 -7.59
CA LEU A 104 -22.05 -8.46 -7.63
C LEU A 104 -23.06 -7.89 -8.64
N PRO A 105 -23.60 -6.68 -8.39
CA PRO A 105 -24.54 -6.05 -9.32
C PRO A 105 -23.83 -5.65 -10.62
N SER A 106 -24.56 -5.70 -11.74
CA SER A 106 -24.08 -5.25 -13.05
C SER A 106 -24.85 -4.03 -13.58
N ASP A 107 -25.85 -3.58 -12.84
CA ASP A 107 -26.80 -2.53 -13.19
C ASP A 107 -26.48 -1.17 -12.56
N LYS A 108 -25.44 -1.09 -11.74
CA LYS A 108 -25.03 0.13 -11.05
C LYS A 108 -23.50 0.25 -10.96
N PRO A 109 -22.97 1.48 -10.76
CA PRO A 109 -21.53 1.70 -10.58
C PRO A 109 -20.97 0.93 -9.39
N ILE A 110 -19.81 0.29 -9.58
CA ILE A 110 -19.09 -0.41 -8.53
C ILE A 110 -17.81 0.36 -8.18
N PHE A 111 -17.64 0.64 -6.89
CA PHE A 111 -16.44 1.21 -6.29
C PHE A 111 -15.62 0.09 -5.65
N ILE A 112 -14.41 -0.13 -6.09
CA ILE A 112 -13.56 -1.21 -5.57
C ILE A 112 -12.36 -0.68 -4.79
N TYR A 113 -12.17 -1.18 -3.58
CA TYR A 113 -10.91 -1.16 -2.86
C TYR A 113 -10.30 -2.55 -2.92
N GLY A 114 -9.08 -2.66 -3.42
CA GLY A 114 -8.38 -3.93 -3.50
C GLY A 114 -6.94 -3.84 -3.04
N GLY A 115 -6.54 -4.70 -2.11
CA GLY A 115 -5.16 -4.73 -1.63
C GLY A 115 -4.98 -5.16 -0.18
N ASN A 116 -3.89 -4.68 0.42
CA ASN A 116 -3.59 -4.96 1.83
C ASN A 116 -4.57 -4.21 2.76
N LEU A 117 -5.12 -4.93 3.74
CA LEU A 117 -5.97 -4.37 4.79
C LEU A 117 -5.13 -4.18 6.07
N GLY A 118 -4.12 -3.33 5.97
CA GLY A 118 -3.17 -3.05 7.05
C GLY A 118 -3.31 -1.67 7.68
N VAL A 119 -2.42 -1.38 8.63
CA VAL A 119 -2.38 -0.09 9.34
C VAL A 119 -2.18 1.09 8.38
N PRO A 120 -1.23 1.04 7.40
CA PRO A 120 -0.98 2.17 6.52
C PRO A 120 -2.17 2.54 5.62
N GLN A 121 -3.09 1.63 5.41
CA GLN A 121 -4.25 1.83 4.54
C GLN A 121 -5.43 2.51 5.24
N GLY A 122 -5.31 2.86 6.52
CA GLY A 122 -6.37 3.59 7.22
C GLY A 122 -7.72 2.86 7.24
N ILE A 123 -7.72 1.55 7.42
CA ILE A 123 -8.94 0.72 7.35
C ILE A 123 -10.06 1.20 8.29
N PRO A 124 -9.80 1.74 9.50
CA PRO A 124 -10.86 2.33 10.31
C PRO A 124 -11.63 3.45 9.59
N PHE A 125 -10.94 4.25 8.77
CA PHE A 125 -11.58 5.28 7.96
C PHE A 125 -12.35 4.68 6.77
N LEU A 126 -11.81 3.65 6.13
CA LEU A 126 -12.55 2.90 5.11
C LEU A 126 -13.88 2.37 5.67
N ILE A 127 -13.86 1.76 6.87
CA ILE A 127 -15.10 1.26 7.51
C ILE A 127 -16.10 2.40 7.72
N GLN A 128 -15.68 3.58 8.21
CA GLN A 128 -16.56 4.73 8.36
C GLN A 128 -17.17 5.19 7.02
N CYS A 129 -16.38 5.18 5.94
CA CYS A 129 -16.88 5.50 4.61
C CYS A 129 -17.92 4.49 4.12
N LEU A 130 -17.68 3.19 4.36
CA LEU A 130 -18.63 2.13 3.99
C LEU A 130 -19.90 2.22 4.84
N GLU A 131 -19.78 2.48 6.14
CA GLU A 131 -20.90 2.65 7.07
C GLU A 131 -21.81 3.81 6.64
N ALA A 132 -21.20 4.95 6.28
CA ALA A 132 -21.95 6.13 5.79
C ALA A 132 -22.65 5.89 4.42
N ASN A 133 -22.34 4.79 3.73
CA ASN A 133 -22.88 4.44 2.42
C ASN A 133 -23.49 3.03 2.40
N SER A 134 -23.86 2.47 3.55
CA SER A 134 -24.22 1.05 3.71
C SER A 134 -25.53 0.65 3.01
N ASP A 135 -26.43 1.62 2.74
CA ASP A 135 -27.78 1.37 2.24
C ASP A 135 -28.07 2.15 0.93
N ARG A 136 -27.04 2.41 0.14
CA ARG A 136 -27.20 3.08 -1.14
C ARG A 136 -27.77 2.12 -2.19
N ASP A 137 -28.71 2.61 -3.00
CA ASP A 137 -29.33 1.88 -4.11
C ASP A 137 -28.70 2.24 -5.47
N ASP A 138 -28.01 3.38 -5.56
CA ASP A 138 -27.42 3.94 -6.78
C ASP A 138 -25.99 3.49 -7.08
N CYS A 139 -25.32 2.80 -6.14
CA CYS A 139 -23.96 2.29 -6.32
C CYS A 139 -23.69 1.08 -5.42
N HIS A 140 -22.52 0.42 -5.63
CA HIS A 140 -22.08 -0.71 -4.81
C HIS A 140 -20.60 -0.59 -4.48
N PHE A 141 -20.23 -0.95 -3.26
CA PHE A 141 -18.84 -0.95 -2.79
C PHE A 141 -18.33 -2.39 -2.65
N VAL A 142 -17.14 -2.63 -3.18
CA VAL A 142 -16.49 -3.93 -3.09
C VAL A 142 -15.13 -3.76 -2.41
N VAL A 143 -14.90 -4.50 -1.35
CA VAL A 143 -13.60 -4.55 -0.68
C VAL A 143 -13.00 -5.93 -0.82
N VAL A 144 -11.82 -6.02 -1.44
CA VAL A 144 -11.11 -7.28 -1.70
C VAL A 144 -9.72 -7.21 -1.09
N GLY A 145 -9.40 -8.09 -0.15
CA GLY A 145 -8.04 -8.10 0.39
C GLY A 145 -7.83 -8.97 1.61
N ASN A 146 -6.57 -8.99 2.01
CA ASN A 146 -6.13 -9.63 3.25
C ASN A 146 -5.28 -8.65 4.06
N GLY A 147 -5.18 -8.85 5.35
CA GLY A 147 -4.34 -8.03 6.22
C GLY A 147 -4.77 -8.09 7.67
N THR A 148 -4.03 -7.37 8.52
CA THR A 148 -4.24 -7.39 9.98
C THR A 148 -5.59 -6.83 10.41
N TYR A 149 -6.24 -6.02 9.56
CA TYR A 149 -7.56 -5.44 9.82
C TYR A 149 -8.71 -6.17 9.11
N TYR A 150 -8.42 -7.26 8.38
CA TYR A 150 -9.48 -8.01 7.69
C TYR A 150 -10.59 -8.45 8.67
N GLN A 151 -10.22 -9.02 9.83
CA GLN A 151 -11.21 -9.51 10.78
C GLN A 151 -12.13 -8.38 11.29
N LYS A 152 -11.55 -7.22 11.60
CA LYS A 152 -12.34 -6.06 12.03
C LYS A 152 -13.35 -5.59 10.97
N LEU A 153 -12.94 -5.61 9.70
CA LEU A 153 -13.83 -5.28 8.59
C LEU A 153 -14.93 -6.33 8.40
N ALA A 154 -14.58 -7.61 8.51
CA ALA A 154 -15.53 -8.72 8.42
C ALA A 154 -16.55 -8.69 9.55
N ASP A 155 -16.12 -8.45 10.80
CA ASP A 155 -17.01 -8.34 11.96
C ASP A 155 -18.02 -7.18 11.79
N TRP A 156 -17.56 -6.05 11.29
CA TRP A 156 -18.44 -4.94 10.95
C TRP A 156 -19.45 -5.33 9.88
N TYR A 157 -18.98 -5.95 8.79
CA TYR A 157 -19.82 -6.37 7.67
C TYR A 157 -20.92 -7.37 8.10
N GLU A 158 -20.55 -8.35 8.92
CA GLU A 158 -21.48 -9.34 9.48
C GLU A 158 -22.49 -8.74 10.47
N THR A 159 -22.13 -7.64 11.16
CA THR A 159 -23.01 -6.97 12.12
C THR A 159 -23.94 -5.97 11.46
N ALA A 160 -23.43 -5.19 10.52
CA ALA A 160 -24.15 -4.11 9.86
C ALA A 160 -25.10 -4.60 8.75
N HIS A 161 -24.80 -5.78 8.15
CA HIS A 161 -25.55 -6.34 7.01
C HIS A 161 -25.80 -5.29 5.90
N PRO A 162 -24.79 -4.56 5.41
CA PRO A 162 -24.99 -3.49 4.45
C PRO A 162 -25.48 -4.04 3.11
N THR A 163 -26.47 -3.37 2.51
CA THR A 163 -27.05 -3.80 1.22
C THR A 163 -26.23 -3.40 0.02
N SER A 164 -25.41 -2.33 0.15
CA SER A 164 -24.59 -1.78 -0.93
C SER A 164 -23.08 -2.08 -0.79
N VAL A 165 -22.70 -3.00 0.07
CA VAL A 165 -21.29 -3.34 0.29
C VAL A 165 -21.08 -4.85 0.19
N THR A 166 -19.97 -5.27 -0.41
CA THR A 166 -19.48 -6.65 -0.39
C THR A 166 -18.03 -6.68 0.09
N VAL A 167 -17.75 -7.54 1.06
CA VAL A 167 -16.40 -7.73 1.60
C VAL A 167 -15.93 -9.15 1.26
N MET A 168 -14.76 -9.24 0.63
CA MET A 168 -14.16 -10.52 0.22
C MET A 168 -12.71 -10.62 0.65
N LYS A 169 -12.26 -11.84 0.90
CA LYS A 169 -10.82 -12.15 1.00
C LYS A 169 -10.14 -11.96 -0.35
N GLY A 170 -8.79 -11.99 -0.34
CA GLY A 170 -8.03 -11.94 -1.58
C GLY A 170 -8.46 -13.01 -2.57
N LEU A 171 -8.62 -12.62 -3.82
CA LEU A 171 -9.04 -13.46 -4.93
C LEU A 171 -7.82 -14.01 -5.70
N PRO A 172 -8.00 -15.06 -6.52
CA PRO A 172 -7.03 -15.42 -7.55
C PRO A 172 -6.74 -14.23 -8.46
N LYS A 173 -5.48 -14.06 -8.86
CA LYS A 173 -5.04 -12.87 -9.62
C LYS A 173 -5.89 -12.64 -10.90
N ALA A 174 -6.17 -13.69 -11.65
CA ALA A 174 -6.97 -13.58 -12.86
C ALA A 174 -8.38 -13.04 -12.60
N ASP A 175 -9.05 -13.54 -11.55
CA ASP A 175 -10.37 -13.07 -11.15
C ASP A 175 -10.33 -11.61 -10.67
N TYR A 176 -9.30 -11.26 -9.88
CA TYR A 176 -9.13 -9.90 -9.39
C TYR A 176 -8.89 -8.90 -10.54
N ASP A 177 -8.04 -9.25 -11.50
CA ASP A 177 -7.76 -8.42 -12.67
C ASP A 177 -9.03 -8.18 -13.52
N GLN A 178 -9.87 -9.20 -13.69
CA GLN A 178 -11.16 -9.08 -14.37
C GLN A 178 -12.14 -8.24 -13.54
N LEU A 179 -12.22 -8.47 -12.24
CA LEU A 179 -13.09 -7.71 -11.34
C LEU A 179 -12.77 -6.21 -11.36
N VAL A 180 -11.48 -5.84 -11.25
CA VAL A 180 -11.06 -4.44 -11.31
C VAL A 180 -11.47 -3.78 -12.63
N ARG A 181 -11.37 -4.51 -13.75
CA ARG A 181 -11.79 -4.01 -15.07
C ARG A 181 -13.30 -3.85 -15.20
N SER A 182 -14.08 -4.64 -14.45
CA SER A 182 -15.54 -4.58 -14.43
C SER A 182 -16.09 -3.53 -13.45
N CYS A 183 -15.22 -2.94 -12.60
CA CYS A 183 -15.60 -1.89 -11.66
C CYS A 183 -15.46 -0.50 -12.29
N SER A 184 -16.28 0.45 -11.81
CA SER A 184 -16.35 1.81 -12.34
C SER A 184 -15.28 2.73 -11.73
N VAL A 185 -14.95 2.54 -10.46
CA VAL A 185 -14.04 3.42 -9.69
C VAL A 185 -13.12 2.59 -8.79
N GLY A 186 -11.81 2.81 -8.92
CA GLY A 186 -10.82 2.30 -7.96
C GLY A 186 -10.68 3.24 -6.76
N LEU A 187 -10.69 2.69 -5.55
CA LEU A 187 -10.50 3.42 -4.31
C LEU A 187 -9.08 3.22 -3.78
N ILE A 188 -8.48 4.30 -3.30
CA ILE A 188 -7.17 4.28 -2.62
C ILE A 188 -7.35 4.92 -1.25
N PHE A 189 -6.97 4.18 -0.20
CA PHE A 189 -6.97 4.66 1.17
C PHE A 189 -5.56 4.59 1.73
N LEU A 190 -5.11 5.71 2.30
CA LEU A 190 -3.82 5.83 3.00
C LEU A 190 -4.03 6.61 4.30
N ASP A 191 -3.35 6.18 5.35
CA ASP A 191 -3.36 6.92 6.62
C ASP A 191 -2.43 8.12 6.52
N TYR A 192 -3.00 9.33 6.56
CA TYR A 192 -2.28 10.61 6.45
C TYR A 192 -1.32 10.88 7.64
N ARG A 193 -1.44 10.11 8.72
CA ARG A 193 -0.60 10.27 9.94
C ARG A 193 0.79 9.69 9.79
N PHE A 194 1.07 8.98 8.70
CA PHE A 194 2.42 8.49 8.43
C PHE A 194 3.36 9.65 8.15
N THR A 195 4.56 9.60 8.77
CA THR A 195 5.59 10.65 8.67
C THR A 195 6.04 10.88 7.23
N ILE A 196 6.04 9.83 6.43
CA ILE A 196 6.49 9.85 5.05
C ILE A 196 5.30 9.48 4.17
N PRO A 197 4.62 10.46 3.55
CA PRO A 197 3.59 10.17 2.57
C PRO A 197 4.21 9.50 1.34
N ASN A 198 3.62 8.40 0.93
CA ASN A 198 3.99 7.68 -0.30
C ASN A 198 3.30 8.27 -1.52
#